data_4b048edc5ff1163c23c5d23692e07bea
#
_entry.id   4b048edc5ff1163c23c5d23692e07bea
#
_cell.length_a   1.000
_cell.length_b   1.000
_cell.length_c   1.000
_cell.angle_alpha   90.00
_cell.angle_beta   90.00
_cell.angle_gamma   90.00
#
_symmetry.space_group_name_H-M   'P 1'
#
loop_
_entity.id
_entity.type
_entity.pdbx_description
1 polymer ?
#
loop_
_entity_poly.entity_id
_entity_poly.type
_entity_poly.pdbx_seq_one_letter_code
_entity_poly.pdbx_strand_id
1 'polypeptide(L)'
;MRDLVRCGLPRPELVVVDGAPGLEKALAALWPDMAVQRCTVHKHRNLLAHAPERLHEEISNDYKDMIYAQTKPEVEGRRKAFIRKWRLKCRAVANSLEEAGDKLFTFTRFPPSQWKSIRTSNAIERLHEEFKRRIKTRTVLPCAETAAMLFWALLASGQIAMRKVDG
;
A
#
# COMPACT_ATOMS: atom_id res chain seq x y z
N MET A 1 3.76 17.64 1.06
CA MET A 1 4.16 17.17 -0.28
C MET A 1 4.94 18.24 -1.04
N ARG A 2 4.41 19.48 -1.28
CA ARG A 2 5.16 20.56 -1.95
C ARG A 2 6.48 20.89 -1.26
N ASP A 3 6.51 20.85 0.06
CA ASP A 3 7.73 21.13 0.84
C ASP A 3 8.81 20.06 0.62
N LEU A 4 8.44 18.78 0.46
CA LEU A 4 9.38 17.71 0.15
C LEU A 4 10.06 17.94 -1.21
N VAL A 5 9.29 18.36 -2.22
CA VAL A 5 9.84 18.71 -3.54
C VAL A 5 10.76 19.93 -3.43
N ARG A 6 10.38 20.93 -2.63
CA ARG A 6 11.20 22.12 -2.36
C ARG A 6 12.52 21.77 -1.65
N CYS A 7 12.51 20.71 -0.82
CA CYS A 7 13.70 20.16 -0.15
C CYS A 7 14.53 19.22 -1.05
N GLY A 8 14.21 19.12 -2.35
CA GLY A 8 15.01 18.36 -3.30
C GLY A 8 14.60 16.89 -3.44
N LEU A 9 13.42 16.49 -2.95
CA LEU A 9 12.92 15.12 -3.19
C LEU A 9 12.72 14.91 -4.70
N PRO A 10 13.48 14.00 -5.34
CA PRO A 10 13.28 13.70 -6.75
C PRO A 10 11.93 13.02 -6.97
N ARG A 11 11.45 13.05 -8.21
CA ARG A 11 10.25 12.31 -8.59
C ARG A 11 10.43 10.81 -8.32
N PRO A 12 9.58 10.19 -7.49
CA PRO A 12 9.64 8.75 -7.29
C PRO A 12 9.13 7.99 -8.53
N GLU A 13 9.65 6.79 -8.77
CA GLU A 13 9.18 5.91 -9.84
C GLU A 13 7.83 5.27 -9.50
N LEU A 14 7.61 4.99 -8.22
CA LEU A 14 6.38 4.39 -7.70
C LEU A 14 6.06 4.95 -6.31
N VAL A 15 4.77 5.19 -6.06
CA VAL A 15 4.29 5.47 -4.70
C VAL A 15 3.22 4.45 -4.33
N VAL A 16 3.37 3.87 -3.14
CA VAL A 16 2.36 2.97 -2.56
C VAL A 16 1.47 3.77 -1.60
N VAL A 17 0.15 3.72 -1.82
CA VAL A 17 -0.85 4.44 -1.03
C VAL A 17 -1.90 3.50 -0.45
N ASP A 18 -2.51 3.89 0.66
CA ASP A 18 -3.61 3.16 1.29
C ASP A 18 -4.97 3.32 0.59
N GLY A 19 -5.06 4.26 -0.35
CA GLY A 19 -6.29 4.58 -1.08
C GLY A 19 -7.00 5.83 -0.56
N ALA A 20 -6.32 6.66 0.26
CA ALA A 20 -6.85 7.95 0.70
C ALA A 20 -6.98 8.92 -0.50
N PRO A 21 -8.20 9.39 -0.85
CA PRO A 21 -8.43 10.18 -2.07
C PRO A 21 -7.67 11.51 -2.07
N GLY A 22 -7.50 12.13 -0.90
CA GLY A 22 -6.75 13.37 -0.77
C GLY A 22 -5.27 13.22 -1.12
N LEU A 23 -4.65 12.12 -0.71
CA LEU A 23 -3.26 11.82 -1.05
C LEU A 23 -3.11 11.55 -2.56
N GLU A 24 -4.00 10.76 -3.14
CA GLU A 24 -3.97 10.47 -4.57
C GLU A 24 -4.12 11.76 -5.43
N LYS A 25 -5.02 12.66 -5.04
CA LYS A 25 -5.17 13.98 -5.71
C LYS A 25 -3.91 14.83 -5.58
N ALA A 26 -3.30 14.87 -4.40
CA ALA A 26 -2.07 15.63 -4.17
C ALA A 26 -0.88 15.07 -4.99
N LEU A 27 -0.78 13.74 -5.12
CA LEU A 27 0.22 13.08 -5.95
C LEU A 27 0.01 13.38 -7.44
N ALA A 28 -1.22 13.27 -7.93
CA ALA A 28 -1.56 13.57 -9.32
C ALA A 28 -1.30 15.05 -9.70
N ALA A 29 -1.48 15.97 -8.75
CA ALA A 29 -1.19 17.39 -8.97
C ALA A 29 0.30 17.71 -9.04
N LEU A 30 1.16 16.91 -8.37
CA LEU A 30 2.61 17.11 -8.38
C LEU A 30 3.32 16.29 -9.48
N TRP A 31 2.83 15.11 -9.73
CA TRP A 31 3.42 14.13 -10.66
C TRP A 31 2.31 13.40 -11.41
N PRO A 32 1.73 13.99 -12.49
CA PRO A 32 0.56 13.43 -13.19
C PRO A 32 0.78 12.01 -13.73
N ASP A 33 1.99 11.72 -14.22
CA ASP A 33 2.32 10.42 -14.86
C ASP A 33 3.01 9.43 -13.93
N MET A 34 2.96 9.69 -12.61
CA MET A 34 3.62 8.83 -11.66
C MET A 34 2.85 7.52 -11.46
N ALA A 35 3.58 6.41 -11.38
CA ALA A 35 2.98 5.13 -11.05
C ALA A 35 2.49 5.13 -9.58
N VAL A 36 1.21 4.88 -9.39
CA VAL A 36 0.59 4.76 -8.06
C VAL A 36 0.11 3.32 -7.87
N GLN A 37 0.55 2.68 -6.79
CA GLN A 37 0.08 1.39 -6.33
C GLN A 37 -0.82 1.57 -5.11
N ARG A 38 -2.04 1.08 -5.17
CA ARG A 38 -2.88 0.98 -3.97
C ARG A 38 -2.47 -0.25 -3.14
N CYS A 39 -2.31 -0.07 -1.84
CA CYS A 39 -1.93 -1.13 -0.92
C CYS A 39 -2.93 -2.29 -0.95
N THR A 40 -2.45 -3.48 -1.31
CA THR A 40 -3.29 -4.68 -1.41
C THR A 40 -3.83 -5.14 -0.05
N VAL A 41 -3.10 -4.90 1.04
CA VAL A 41 -3.55 -5.25 2.40
C VAL A 41 -4.71 -4.35 2.85
N HIS A 42 -4.59 -3.03 2.64
CA HIS A 42 -5.68 -2.11 2.96
C HIS A 42 -6.92 -2.38 2.12
N LYS A 43 -6.73 -2.69 0.83
CA LYS A 43 -7.86 -3.07 -0.03
C LYS A 43 -8.54 -4.36 0.41
N HIS A 44 -7.77 -5.37 0.81
CA HIS A 44 -8.35 -6.60 1.38
C HIS A 44 -9.23 -6.31 2.60
N ARG A 45 -8.72 -5.56 3.57
CA ARG A 45 -9.52 -5.14 4.76
C ARG A 45 -10.78 -4.39 4.37
N ASN A 46 -10.68 -3.52 3.37
CA ASN A 46 -11.82 -2.77 2.85
C ASN A 46 -12.88 -3.69 2.19
N LEU A 47 -12.46 -4.71 1.42
CA LEU A 47 -13.39 -5.70 0.85
C LEU A 47 -14.16 -6.46 1.93
N LEU A 48 -13.48 -6.88 3.00
CA LEU A 48 -14.13 -7.57 4.12
C LEU A 48 -15.14 -6.67 4.83
N ALA A 49 -14.84 -5.38 4.99
CA ALA A 49 -15.78 -4.42 5.60
C ALA A 49 -17.08 -4.23 4.79
N HIS A 50 -17.10 -4.59 3.50
CA HIS A 50 -18.29 -4.54 2.64
C HIS A 50 -19.07 -5.85 2.61
N ALA A 51 -18.69 -6.87 3.38
CA ALA A 51 -19.30 -8.19 3.35
C ALA A 51 -19.67 -8.70 4.75
N PRO A 52 -20.72 -9.52 4.87
CA PRO A 52 -21.00 -10.22 6.11
C PRO A 52 -19.89 -11.22 6.44
N GLU A 53 -19.63 -11.43 7.73
CA GLU A 53 -18.51 -12.22 8.26
C GLU A 53 -18.43 -13.64 7.68
N ARG A 54 -19.58 -14.28 7.45
CA ARG A 54 -19.67 -15.61 6.83
C ARG A 54 -19.02 -15.73 5.44
N LEU A 55 -18.78 -14.60 4.76
CA LEU A 55 -18.15 -14.56 3.44
C LEU A 55 -16.68 -14.19 3.49
N HIS A 56 -16.14 -13.79 4.66
CA HIS A 56 -14.79 -13.27 4.80
C HIS A 56 -13.71 -14.28 4.38
N GLU A 57 -13.88 -15.54 4.76
CA GLU A 57 -12.94 -16.59 4.39
C GLU A 57 -12.88 -16.79 2.87
N GLU A 58 -14.05 -16.89 2.22
CA GLU A 58 -14.13 -17.08 0.77
C GLU A 58 -13.56 -15.86 0.01
N ILE A 59 -13.89 -14.64 0.44
CA ILE A 59 -13.33 -13.40 -0.11
C ILE A 59 -11.81 -13.41 0.03
N SER A 60 -11.32 -13.76 1.22
CA SER A 60 -9.89 -13.77 1.51
C SER A 60 -9.13 -14.75 0.64
N ASN A 61 -9.68 -15.93 0.41
CA ASN A 61 -9.07 -16.96 -0.43
C ASN A 61 -9.04 -16.50 -1.90
N ASP A 62 -10.17 -16.09 -2.45
CA ASP A 62 -10.25 -15.59 -3.82
C ASP A 62 -9.35 -14.37 -4.06
N TYR A 63 -9.27 -13.47 -3.07
CA TYR A 63 -8.44 -12.28 -3.14
C TYR A 63 -6.95 -12.62 -3.09
N LYS A 64 -6.54 -13.51 -2.18
CA LYS A 64 -5.16 -14.00 -2.10
C LYS A 64 -4.75 -14.68 -3.39
N ASP A 65 -5.57 -15.57 -3.91
CA ASP A 65 -5.30 -16.25 -5.18
C ASP A 65 -5.03 -15.25 -6.31
N MET A 66 -5.82 -14.18 -6.40
CA MET A 66 -5.64 -13.12 -7.38
C MET A 66 -4.33 -12.34 -7.19
N ILE A 67 -4.07 -11.85 -5.96
CA ILE A 67 -2.92 -10.97 -5.66
C ILE A 67 -1.59 -11.74 -5.67
N TYR A 68 -1.60 -13.02 -5.33
CA TYR A 68 -0.40 -13.86 -5.27
C TYR A 68 -0.18 -14.72 -6.52
N ALA A 69 -0.95 -14.51 -7.59
CA ALA A 69 -0.67 -15.10 -8.88
C ALA A 69 0.73 -14.74 -9.39
N GLN A 70 1.35 -15.64 -10.14
CA GLN A 70 2.77 -15.54 -10.48
C GLN A 70 3.02 -14.71 -11.75
N THR A 71 2.00 -14.53 -12.58
CA THR A 71 2.11 -13.82 -13.85
C THR A 71 1.02 -12.77 -13.99
N LYS A 72 1.32 -11.72 -14.77
CA LYS A 72 0.34 -10.67 -15.05
C LYS A 72 -0.95 -11.21 -15.72
N PRO A 73 -0.90 -12.10 -16.71
CA PRO A 73 -2.12 -12.68 -17.29
C PRO A 73 -2.97 -13.46 -16.29
N GLU A 74 -2.33 -14.18 -15.34
CA GLU A 74 -3.06 -14.87 -14.27
C GLU A 74 -3.75 -13.88 -13.33
N VAL A 75 -3.07 -12.80 -12.92
CA VAL A 75 -3.66 -11.74 -12.09
C VAL A 75 -4.90 -11.17 -12.78
N GLU A 76 -4.80 -10.83 -14.07
CA GLU A 76 -5.91 -10.30 -14.85
C GLU A 76 -7.08 -11.28 -15.00
N GLY A 77 -6.77 -12.54 -15.26
CA GLY A 77 -7.76 -13.62 -15.36
C GLY A 77 -8.52 -13.82 -14.05
N ARG A 78 -7.80 -13.91 -12.94
CA ARG A 78 -8.36 -14.06 -11.59
C ARG A 78 -9.13 -12.82 -11.14
N ARG A 79 -8.69 -11.60 -11.50
CA ARG A 79 -9.45 -10.36 -11.30
C ARG A 79 -10.82 -10.42 -11.95
N LYS A 80 -10.88 -10.82 -13.22
CA LYS A 80 -12.15 -10.97 -13.96
C LYS A 80 -13.06 -12.01 -13.31
N ALA A 81 -12.49 -13.15 -12.91
CA ALA A 81 -13.23 -14.22 -12.21
C ALA A 81 -13.76 -13.76 -10.86
N PHE A 82 -12.95 -13.05 -10.07
CA PHE A 82 -13.35 -12.45 -8.79
C PHE A 82 -14.55 -11.50 -8.97
N ILE A 83 -14.45 -10.54 -9.86
CA ILE A 83 -15.51 -9.57 -10.11
C ILE A 83 -16.79 -10.27 -10.55
N ARG A 84 -16.72 -11.22 -11.49
CA ARG A 84 -17.88 -11.99 -11.96
C ARG A 84 -18.56 -12.77 -10.84
N LYS A 85 -17.80 -13.48 -10.02
CA LYS A 85 -18.29 -14.25 -8.87
C LYS A 85 -18.97 -13.35 -7.84
N TRP A 86 -18.28 -12.31 -7.41
CA TRP A 86 -18.73 -11.45 -6.31
C TRP A 86 -19.83 -10.49 -6.73
N ARG A 87 -19.96 -10.17 -8.00
CA ARG A 87 -21.09 -9.40 -8.53
C ARG A 87 -22.43 -10.13 -8.31
N LEU A 88 -22.42 -11.46 -8.29
CA LEU A 88 -23.59 -12.30 -8.01
C LEU A 88 -23.80 -12.56 -6.51
N LYS A 89 -22.71 -12.80 -5.76
CA LYS A 89 -22.80 -13.17 -4.32
C LYS A 89 -22.87 -11.97 -3.37
N CYS A 90 -22.10 -10.93 -3.64
CA CYS A 90 -22.03 -9.70 -2.83
C CYS A 90 -21.55 -8.54 -3.71
N ARG A 91 -22.49 -7.83 -4.31
CA ARG A 91 -22.20 -6.74 -5.26
C ARG A 91 -21.31 -5.63 -4.68
N ALA A 92 -21.45 -5.35 -3.37
CA ALA A 92 -20.63 -4.35 -2.70
C ALA A 92 -19.12 -4.69 -2.74
N VAL A 93 -18.78 -5.97 -2.61
CA VAL A 93 -17.40 -6.47 -2.71
C VAL A 93 -16.87 -6.28 -4.15
N ALA A 94 -17.65 -6.65 -5.16
CA ALA A 94 -17.26 -6.46 -6.55
C ALA A 94 -17.05 -4.97 -6.88
N ASN A 95 -18.01 -4.12 -6.52
CA ASN A 95 -17.91 -2.66 -6.73
C ASN A 95 -16.69 -2.06 -6.03
N SER A 96 -16.40 -2.50 -4.80
CA SER A 96 -15.23 -2.06 -4.07
C SER A 96 -13.92 -2.44 -4.76
N LEU A 97 -13.83 -3.65 -5.35
CA LEU A 97 -12.64 -4.02 -6.13
C LEU A 97 -12.52 -3.20 -7.42
N GLU A 98 -13.63 -2.99 -8.12
CA GLU A 98 -13.68 -2.19 -9.36
C GLU A 98 -13.29 -0.74 -9.12
N GLU A 99 -13.71 -0.14 -7.98
CA GLU A 99 -13.32 1.21 -7.57
C GLU A 99 -11.80 1.37 -7.45
N ALA A 100 -11.10 0.36 -6.95
CA ALA A 100 -9.64 0.41 -6.86
C ALA A 100 -8.95 0.48 -8.24
N GLY A 101 -9.62 0.00 -9.28
CA GLY A 101 -9.17 0.08 -10.66
C GLY A 101 -7.81 -0.58 -10.89
N ASP A 102 -7.08 -0.07 -11.88
CA ASP A 102 -5.76 -0.61 -12.26
C ASP A 102 -4.66 -0.24 -11.27
N LYS A 103 -4.89 0.78 -10.43
CA LYS A 103 -3.94 1.19 -9.40
C LYS A 103 -3.66 0.10 -8.35
N LEU A 104 -4.58 -0.85 -8.16
CA LEU A 104 -4.37 -2.00 -7.29
C LEU A 104 -3.37 -3.01 -7.88
N PHE A 105 -3.20 -2.99 -9.20
CA PHE A 105 -2.40 -3.94 -9.96
C PHE A 105 -1.18 -3.29 -10.63
N THR A 106 -0.83 -2.07 -10.27
CA THR A 106 0.33 -1.35 -10.81
C THR A 106 1.62 -2.13 -10.60
N PHE A 107 1.73 -2.90 -9.51
CA PHE A 107 2.89 -3.75 -9.23
C PHE A 107 3.22 -4.73 -10.37
N THR A 108 2.24 -5.16 -11.17
CA THR A 108 2.46 -6.08 -12.31
C THR A 108 3.23 -5.45 -13.48
N ARG A 109 3.49 -4.15 -13.44
CA ARG A 109 4.34 -3.43 -14.42
C ARG A 109 5.83 -3.55 -14.11
N PHE A 110 6.17 -4.04 -12.91
CA PHE A 110 7.52 -4.20 -12.41
C PHE A 110 7.95 -5.67 -12.46
N PRO A 111 9.25 -5.97 -12.34
CA PRO A 111 9.75 -7.34 -12.28
C PRO A 111 9.07 -8.15 -11.16
N PRO A 112 8.72 -9.43 -11.40
CA PRO A 112 8.07 -10.27 -10.39
C PRO A 112 8.81 -10.38 -9.05
N SER A 113 10.14 -10.30 -9.05
CA SER A 113 10.97 -10.28 -7.82
C SER A 113 10.61 -9.13 -6.89
N GLN A 114 10.16 -7.98 -7.43
CA GLN A 114 9.81 -6.78 -6.67
C GLN A 114 8.37 -6.79 -6.14
N TRP A 115 7.47 -7.60 -6.70
CA TRP A 115 6.04 -7.56 -6.42
C TRP A 115 5.71 -7.63 -4.93
N LYS A 116 6.42 -8.48 -4.18
CA LYS A 116 6.22 -8.64 -2.74
C LYS A 116 6.47 -7.34 -1.97
N SER A 117 7.47 -6.58 -2.37
CA SER A 117 7.90 -5.36 -1.69
C SER A 117 7.02 -4.15 -2.04
N ILE A 118 6.57 -4.06 -3.30
CA ILE A 118 5.92 -2.84 -3.82
C ILE A 118 4.39 -2.86 -3.80
N ARG A 119 3.75 -4.01 -3.53
CA ARG A 119 2.27 -4.10 -3.50
C ARG A 119 1.62 -3.74 -2.16
N THR A 120 2.42 -3.49 -1.12
CA THR A 120 1.89 -3.19 0.23
C THR A 120 2.62 -2.02 0.88
N SER A 121 1.95 -1.32 1.81
CA SER A 121 2.53 -0.29 2.67
C SER A 121 3.18 -0.86 3.95
N ASN A 122 3.34 -2.17 4.07
CA ASN A 122 3.84 -2.83 5.29
C ASN A 122 5.22 -2.32 5.74
N ALA A 123 6.06 -1.85 4.80
CA ALA A 123 7.38 -1.31 5.14
C ALA A 123 7.28 -0.06 6.01
N ILE A 124 6.39 0.89 5.64
CA ILE A 124 6.19 2.12 6.41
C ILE A 124 5.44 1.83 7.72
N GLU A 125 4.52 0.86 7.73
CA GLU A 125 3.82 0.46 8.96
C GLU A 125 4.81 -0.11 9.98
N ARG A 126 5.72 -1.01 9.56
CA ARG A 126 6.81 -1.53 10.40
C ARG A 126 7.74 -0.44 10.91
N LEU A 127 8.09 0.51 10.05
CA LEU A 127 8.92 1.65 10.44
C LEU A 127 8.23 2.46 11.55
N HIS A 128 6.93 2.72 11.42
CA HIS A 128 6.15 3.40 12.45
C HIS A 128 6.06 2.62 13.74
N GLU A 129 5.88 1.30 13.70
CA GLU A 129 5.86 0.45 14.90
C GLU A 129 7.21 0.45 15.62
N GLU A 130 8.31 0.32 14.87
CA GLU A 130 9.67 0.39 15.42
C GLU A 130 9.95 1.75 16.06
N PHE A 131 9.49 2.83 15.42
CA PHE A 131 9.60 4.16 15.96
C PHE A 131 8.78 4.32 17.24
N LYS A 132 7.49 3.94 17.23
CA LYS A 132 6.63 3.97 18.41
C LYS A 132 7.23 3.18 19.58
N ARG A 133 7.80 2.00 19.29
CA ARG A 133 8.44 1.17 20.33
C ARG A 133 9.59 1.90 21.01
N ARG A 134 10.40 2.66 20.25
CA ARG A 134 11.55 3.40 20.81
C ARG A 134 11.18 4.68 21.54
N ILE A 135 10.08 5.33 21.15
CA ILE A 135 9.61 6.54 21.83
C ILE A 135 8.66 6.24 23.00
N LYS A 136 8.12 5.02 23.10
CA LYS A 136 7.15 4.64 24.15
C LYS A 136 7.68 4.85 25.59
N THR A 137 9.00 4.80 25.78
CA THR A 137 9.66 5.04 27.07
C THR A 137 9.80 6.54 27.39
N ARG A 138 9.51 7.42 26.43
CA ARG A 138 9.54 8.88 26.60
C ARG A 138 8.09 9.37 26.67
N THR A 139 7.74 9.95 27.79
CA THR A 139 6.36 10.40 28.09
C THR A 139 5.89 11.53 27.17
N VAL A 140 6.79 12.43 26.78
CA VAL A 140 6.49 13.58 25.90
C VAL A 140 7.70 13.88 25.02
N LEU A 141 7.48 14.12 23.74
CA LEU A 141 8.49 14.74 22.86
C LEU A 141 8.38 16.25 23.01
N PRO A 142 9.51 16.98 23.19
CA PRO A 142 9.50 18.42 23.51
C PRO A 142 8.83 19.28 22.41
N CYS A 143 8.99 18.89 21.13
CA CYS A 143 8.40 19.59 19.99
C CYS A 143 8.32 18.67 18.75
N ALA A 144 7.63 19.11 17.71
CA ALA A 144 7.45 18.33 16.48
C ALA A 144 8.78 18.07 15.74
N GLU A 145 9.71 19.01 15.77
CA GLU A 145 11.04 18.89 15.17
C GLU A 145 11.85 17.77 15.82
N THR A 146 11.71 17.56 17.12
CA THR A 146 12.39 16.45 17.84
C THR A 146 11.95 15.10 17.30
N ALA A 147 10.70 14.93 16.89
CA ALA A 147 10.22 13.70 16.26
C ALA A 147 10.96 13.42 14.96
N ALA A 148 11.07 14.41 14.06
CA ALA A 148 11.75 14.29 12.79
C ALA A 148 13.26 13.99 12.97
N MET A 149 13.92 14.68 13.89
CA MET A 149 15.33 14.45 14.24
C MET A 149 15.56 13.03 14.79
N LEU A 150 14.68 12.55 15.66
CA LEU A 150 14.79 11.21 16.22
C LEU A 150 14.58 10.13 15.15
N PHE A 151 13.63 10.33 14.22
CA PHE A 151 13.45 9.45 13.06
C PHE A 151 14.74 9.39 12.23
N TRP A 152 15.28 10.53 11.90
CA TRP A 152 16.52 10.61 11.13
C TRP A 152 17.67 9.91 11.86
N ALA A 153 17.88 10.18 13.14
CA ALA A 153 18.94 9.58 13.93
C ALA A 153 18.84 8.05 14.01
N LEU A 154 17.62 7.51 14.18
CA LEU A 154 17.38 6.06 14.23
C LEU A 154 17.67 5.37 12.90
N LEU A 155 17.38 6.03 11.78
CA LEU A 155 17.69 5.53 10.43
C LEU A 155 19.19 5.68 10.13
N ALA A 156 19.78 6.85 10.40
CA ALA A 156 21.18 7.15 10.11
C ALA A 156 22.16 6.30 10.94
N SER A 157 21.80 5.98 12.19
CA SER A 157 22.59 5.10 13.08
C SER A 157 22.45 3.60 12.74
N GLY A 158 21.59 3.23 11.80
CA GLY A 158 21.31 1.82 11.46
C GLY A 158 20.52 1.05 12.52
N GLN A 159 20.02 1.70 13.58
CA GLN A 159 19.18 1.06 14.60
C GLN A 159 17.83 0.63 14.03
N ILE A 160 17.37 1.27 12.96
CA ILE A 160 16.26 0.83 12.12
C ILE A 160 16.78 0.65 10.71
N ALA A 161 16.81 -0.59 10.25
CA ALA A 161 17.22 -0.91 8.89
C ALA A 161 16.00 -1.12 7.98
N MET A 162 15.95 -0.40 6.86
CA MET A 162 14.99 -0.64 5.80
C MET A 162 15.50 -1.77 4.90
N ARG A 163 14.62 -2.74 4.58
CA ARG A 163 14.95 -3.74 3.57
C ARG A 163 15.12 -3.07 2.21
N LYS A 164 16.15 -3.48 1.47
CA LYS A 164 16.24 -3.15 0.05
C LYS A 164 15.10 -3.84 -0.71
N VAL A 165 14.61 -3.19 -1.74
CA VAL A 165 13.73 -3.79 -2.73
C VAL A 165 14.59 -4.66 -3.64
N ASP A 166 14.19 -5.92 -3.86
CA ASP A 166 14.90 -6.83 -4.75
C ASP A 166 14.79 -6.32 -6.20
N GLY A 167 15.89 -6.34 -6.94
CA GLY A 167 15.99 -5.89 -8.33
C GLY A 167 17.06 -4.85 -8.58
#